data_1af555b99206c057065e3b54b21ea477
#
_entry.id   1af555b99206c057065e3b54b21ea477
#
_cell.length_a   1.000
_cell.length_b   1.000
_cell.length_c   1.000
_cell.angle_alpha   90.00
_cell.angle_beta   90.00
_cell.angle_gamma   90.00
#
_symmetry.space_group_name_H-M   'P 1'
#
loop_
_entity.id
_entity.type
_entity.pdbx_description
1 polymer ?
#
loop_
_entity_poly.entity_id
_entity_poly.type
_entity_poly.pdbx_seq_one_letter_code
_entity_poly.pdbx_strand_id
1 'polypeptide(L)'
;MENIITINQLTKSFKKTSVIENLSHNFKAGERIALVGQNGAGKTTLIRSILGLYDYDGSIDVMGMNPRTERENILHHIGFVPQIPPPIKMTVGEMLEFFGTLTNTDEQEFITISEKLGLDVQANLDKPFMKLSGGMKQKLLVSFALGRKPKILLMDEPAANLDPKARLILFDYLHKFDKDALMIISSHRIDEVEGLVNRLIEMDMGKIIIDKEV
;
A
#
# COMPACT_ATOMS: atom_id res chain seq x y z
N MET A 1 -10.22 -9.76 -17.78
CA MET A 1 -9.06 -9.31 -17.00
C MET A 1 -8.58 -10.47 -16.15
N GLU A 2 -7.27 -10.64 -16.02
CA GLU A 2 -6.66 -11.73 -15.25
C GLU A 2 -6.70 -11.42 -13.74
N ASN A 3 -6.95 -12.46 -12.93
CA ASN A 3 -6.85 -12.31 -11.47
C ASN A 3 -5.38 -12.14 -11.08
N ILE A 4 -5.06 -11.03 -10.41
CA ILE A 4 -3.71 -10.75 -9.90
C ILE A 4 -3.58 -11.24 -8.45
N ILE A 5 -4.66 -11.13 -7.66
CA ILE A 5 -4.71 -11.69 -6.31
C ILE A 5 -5.96 -12.54 -6.19
N THR A 6 -5.81 -13.77 -5.72
CA THR A 6 -6.91 -14.69 -5.40
C THR A 6 -6.83 -15.08 -3.93
N ILE A 7 -7.93 -14.90 -3.22
CA ILE A 7 -8.06 -15.24 -1.80
C ILE A 7 -9.13 -16.31 -1.65
N ASN A 8 -8.80 -17.41 -0.98
CA ASN A 8 -9.73 -18.49 -0.71
C ASN A 8 -9.80 -18.78 0.79
N GLN A 9 -10.99 -18.61 1.36
CA GLN A 9 -11.32 -18.94 2.75
C GLN A 9 -10.32 -18.37 3.77
N LEU A 10 -9.82 -17.15 3.52
CA LEU A 10 -8.90 -16.48 4.43
C LEU A 10 -9.53 -16.27 5.80
N THR A 11 -8.89 -16.84 6.82
CA THR A 11 -9.23 -16.60 8.22
C THR A 11 -8.00 -16.15 8.98
N LYS A 12 -8.10 -15.01 9.68
CA LYS A 12 -7.03 -14.48 10.51
C LYS A 12 -7.50 -14.09 11.88
N SER A 13 -6.88 -14.71 12.88
CA SER A 13 -7.11 -14.39 14.29
C SER A 13 -5.83 -13.88 14.94
N PHE A 14 -5.98 -12.98 15.92
CA PHE A 14 -4.93 -12.56 16.84
C PHE A 14 -5.30 -13.04 18.25
N LYS A 15 -4.52 -13.96 18.80
CA LYS A 15 -4.87 -14.66 20.05
C LYS A 15 -6.25 -15.33 19.93
N LYS A 16 -7.26 -14.84 20.66
CA LYS A 16 -8.62 -15.37 20.67
C LYS A 16 -9.63 -14.52 19.87
N THR A 17 -9.18 -13.45 19.22
CA THR A 17 -10.05 -12.52 18.48
C THR A 17 -9.88 -12.77 16.99
N SER A 18 -10.96 -13.20 16.33
CA SER A 18 -11.03 -13.28 14.87
C SER A 18 -11.12 -11.86 14.30
N VAL A 19 -10.32 -11.59 13.26
CA VAL A 19 -10.29 -10.29 12.57
C VAL A 19 -10.72 -10.41 11.11
N ILE A 20 -10.47 -11.56 10.49
CA ILE A 20 -11.00 -11.91 9.16
C ILE A 20 -11.56 -13.33 9.28
N GLU A 21 -12.78 -13.55 8.76
CA GLU A 21 -13.48 -14.83 8.85
C GLU A 21 -13.90 -15.32 7.46
N ASN A 22 -13.28 -16.43 7.02
CA ASN A 22 -13.65 -17.16 5.80
C ASN A 22 -13.85 -16.25 4.57
N LEU A 23 -12.94 -15.26 4.37
CA LEU A 23 -13.03 -14.30 3.27
C LEU A 23 -12.48 -14.94 2.00
N SER A 24 -13.30 -14.97 0.95
CA SER A 24 -12.89 -15.36 -0.40
C SER A 24 -13.15 -14.20 -1.35
N HIS A 25 -12.13 -13.81 -2.14
CA HIS A 25 -12.23 -12.67 -3.03
C HIS A 25 -11.16 -12.69 -4.12
N ASN A 26 -11.43 -11.99 -5.24
CA ASN A 26 -10.49 -11.83 -6.34
C ASN A 26 -10.26 -10.36 -6.66
N PHE A 27 -9.00 -10.01 -6.95
CA PHE A 27 -8.61 -8.69 -7.44
C PHE A 27 -7.92 -8.84 -8.80
N LYS A 28 -8.29 -7.98 -9.75
CA LYS A 28 -7.86 -8.09 -11.15
C LYS A 28 -6.89 -6.97 -11.53
N ALA A 29 -6.16 -7.19 -12.61
CA ALA A 29 -5.37 -6.13 -13.26
C ALA A 29 -6.25 -4.95 -13.65
N GLY A 30 -5.74 -3.72 -13.48
CA GLY A 30 -6.45 -2.48 -13.82
C GLY A 30 -7.55 -2.08 -12.84
N GLU A 31 -7.83 -2.87 -11.80
CA GLU A 31 -8.76 -2.45 -10.76
C GLU A 31 -8.11 -1.39 -9.85
N ARG A 32 -8.86 -0.34 -9.59
CA ARG A 32 -8.53 0.74 -8.67
C ARG A 32 -9.56 0.73 -7.55
N ILE A 33 -9.18 0.19 -6.41
CA ILE A 33 -10.09 -0.19 -5.34
C ILE A 33 -9.96 0.75 -4.16
N ALA A 34 -11.09 1.33 -3.75
CA ALA A 34 -11.24 1.88 -2.41
C ALA A 34 -11.64 0.76 -1.45
N LEU A 35 -10.76 0.39 -0.54
CA LEU A 35 -11.04 -0.53 0.55
C LEU A 35 -11.46 0.28 1.78
N VAL A 36 -12.76 0.36 2.02
CA VAL A 36 -13.34 1.21 3.08
C VAL A 36 -13.89 0.38 4.24
N GLY A 37 -14.20 1.03 5.34
CA GLY A 37 -14.75 0.42 6.55
C GLY A 37 -14.22 1.08 7.81
N GLN A 38 -14.87 0.83 8.93
CA GLN A 38 -14.48 1.40 10.22
C GLN A 38 -13.10 0.91 10.69
N ASN A 39 -12.54 1.57 11.71
CA ASN A 39 -11.34 1.09 12.38
C ASN A 39 -11.62 -0.28 13.00
N GLY A 40 -10.73 -1.24 12.76
CA GLY A 40 -10.94 -2.63 13.20
C GLY A 40 -11.70 -3.52 12.22
N ALA A 41 -12.22 -3.00 11.09
CA ALA A 41 -12.95 -3.80 10.09
C ALA A 41 -12.11 -4.89 9.41
N GLY A 42 -10.76 -4.86 9.54
CA GLY A 42 -9.87 -5.87 8.96
C GLY A 42 -9.05 -5.41 7.77
N LYS A 43 -9.20 -4.15 7.29
CA LYS A 43 -8.50 -3.60 6.11
C LYS A 43 -6.98 -3.78 6.14
N THR A 44 -6.33 -3.25 7.16
CA THR A 44 -4.88 -3.40 7.38
C THR A 44 -4.46 -4.87 7.50
N THR A 45 -5.30 -5.71 8.13
CA THR A 45 -5.03 -7.14 8.28
C THR A 45 -5.08 -7.84 6.92
N LEU A 46 -6.04 -7.50 6.06
CA LEU A 46 -6.15 -8.02 4.71
C LEU A 46 -4.91 -7.63 3.87
N ILE A 47 -4.56 -6.34 3.84
CA ILE A 47 -3.38 -5.84 3.12
C ILE A 47 -2.10 -6.57 3.59
N ARG A 48 -1.89 -6.68 4.90
CA ARG A 48 -0.70 -7.35 5.45
C ARG A 48 -0.69 -8.86 5.22
N SER A 49 -1.85 -9.51 5.12
CA SER A 49 -1.94 -10.92 4.74
C SER A 49 -1.55 -11.12 3.27
N ILE A 50 -1.98 -10.24 2.36
CA ILE A 50 -1.56 -10.22 0.95
C ILE A 50 -0.04 -10.05 0.82
N LEU A 51 0.56 -9.23 1.69
CA LEU A 51 2.01 -9.03 1.74
C LEU A 51 2.80 -10.21 2.37
N GLY A 52 2.11 -11.26 2.84
CA GLY A 52 2.75 -12.38 3.53
C GLY A 52 3.36 -12.01 4.89
N LEU A 53 2.87 -10.94 5.53
CA LEU A 53 3.35 -10.46 6.83
C LEU A 53 2.67 -11.15 8.01
N TYR A 54 1.58 -11.87 7.75
CA TYR A 54 0.84 -12.61 8.77
C TYR A 54 0.63 -14.07 8.37
N ASP A 55 0.65 -14.96 9.36
CA ASP A 55 0.10 -16.31 9.20
C ASP A 55 -1.42 -16.26 9.24
N TYR A 56 -2.06 -17.09 8.43
CA TYR A 56 -3.51 -17.18 8.28
C TYR A 56 -3.92 -18.61 7.86
N ASP A 57 -5.17 -18.96 8.07
CA ASP A 57 -5.79 -20.15 7.50
C ASP A 57 -6.41 -19.81 6.13
N GLY A 58 -6.55 -20.82 5.26
CA GLY A 58 -6.92 -20.63 3.87
C GLY A 58 -5.73 -20.37 2.96
N SER A 59 -5.95 -19.77 1.79
CA SER A 59 -4.89 -19.47 0.83
C SER A 59 -5.01 -18.09 0.22
N ILE A 60 -3.84 -17.51 -0.08
CA ILE A 60 -3.70 -16.31 -0.90
C ILE A 60 -2.71 -16.66 -2.01
N ASP A 61 -3.08 -16.34 -3.23
CA ASP A 61 -2.23 -16.37 -4.40
C ASP A 61 -2.05 -14.92 -4.91
N VAL A 62 -0.81 -14.54 -5.20
CA VAL A 62 -0.47 -13.25 -5.78
C VAL A 62 0.35 -13.51 -7.03
N MET A 63 -0.24 -13.31 -8.20
CA MET A 63 0.42 -13.55 -9.50
C MET A 63 0.95 -14.99 -9.65
N GLY A 64 0.22 -16.01 -9.17
CA GLY A 64 0.62 -17.42 -9.18
C GLY A 64 1.58 -17.82 -8.07
N MET A 65 1.88 -16.92 -7.12
CA MET A 65 2.85 -17.13 -6.03
C MET A 65 2.17 -17.09 -4.66
N ASN A 66 2.68 -17.91 -3.73
CA ASN A 66 2.19 -17.92 -2.35
C ASN A 66 2.95 -16.89 -1.47
N PRO A 67 2.28 -15.87 -0.89
CA PRO A 67 2.93 -14.82 -0.11
C PRO A 67 3.73 -15.30 1.11
N ARG A 68 3.43 -16.48 1.65
CA ARG A 68 4.14 -17.03 2.82
C ARG A 68 5.48 -17.67 2.46
N THR A 69 5.59 -18.28 1.28
CA THR A 69 6.77 -19.00 0.85
C THR A 69 7.59 -18.28 -0.21
N GLU A 70 6.96 -17.38 -0.99
CA GLU A 70 7.58 -16.67 -2.12
C GLU A 70 7.52 -15.14 -1.95
N ARG A 71 7.48 -14.69 -0.70
CA ARG A 71 7.28 -13.26 -0.34
C ARG A 71 8.28 -12.34 -1.02
N GLU A 72 9.55 -12.72 -1.10
CA GLU A 72 10.59 -11.90 -1.71
C GLU A 72 10.27 -11.62 -3.19
N ASN A 73 9.93 -12.65 -3.95
CA ASN A 73 9.56 -12.52 -5.37
C ASN A 73 8.31 -11.64 -5.54
N ILE A 74 7.31 -11.82 -4.69
CA ILE A 74 6.07 -11.03 -4.73
C ILE A 74 6.35 -9.56 -4.44
N LEU A 75 7.17 -9.26 -3.44
CA LEU A 75 7.49 -7.88 -3.04
C LEU A 75 8.22 -7.10 -4.14
N HIS A 76 8.88 -7.75 -5.08
CA HIS A 76 9.42 -7.09 -6.27
C HIS A 76 8.31 -6.48 -7.17
N HIS A 77 7.10 -6.98 -7.10
CA HIS A 77 5.96 -6.49 -7.89
C HIS A 77 5.02 -5.55 -7.12
N ILE A 78 5.21 -5.40 -5.80
CA ILE A 78 4.32 -4.62 -4.95
C ILE A 78 4.98 -3.33 -4.46
N GLY A 79 4.33 -2.18 -4.68
CA GLY A 79 4.57 -0.96 -3.91
C GLY A 79 3.65 -0.93 -2.68
N PHE A 80 4.23 -0.70 -1.51
CA PHE A 80 3.44 -0.65 -0.28
C PHE A 80 3.69 0.62 0.53
N VAL A 81 2.61 1.29 0.90
CA VAL A 81 2.64 2.44 1.83
C VAL A 81 1.88 2.05 3.10
N PRO A 82 2.57 1.86 4.22
CA PRO A 82 1.95 1.53 5.49
C PRO A 82 1.31 2.76 6.15
N GLN A 83 0.24 2.55 6.93
CA GLN A 83 -0.40 3.57 7.75
C GLN A 83 0.56 4.15 8.81
N ILE A 84 1.31 3.27 9.46
CA ILE A 84 2.32 3.64 10.47
C ILE A 84 3.70 3.35 9.90
N PRO A 85 4.55 4.39 9.73
CA PRO A 85 5.91 4.21 9.25
C PRO A 85 6.71 3.22 10.14
N PRO A 86 7.41 2.25 9.53
CA PRO A 86 8.21 1.28 10.28
C PRO A 86 9.42 1.94 10.96
N PRO A 87 9.96 1.35 12.04
CA PRO A 87 11.11 1.91 12.77
C PRO A 87 12.44 1.60 12.05
N ILE A 88 12.69 2.25 10.90
CA ILE A 88 13.91 2.07 10.10
C ILE A 88 15.05 2.88 10.71
N LYS A 89 16.21 2.23 10.92
CA LYS A 89 17.42 2.83 11.51
C LYS A 89 18.44 3.29 10.47
N MET A 90 17.97 3.77 9.33
CA MET A 90 18.79 4.31 8.23
C MET A 90 18.58 5.81 8.12
N THR A 91 19.54 6.52 7.56
CA THR A 91 19.37 7.90 7.10
C THR A 91 18.55 7.94 5.82
N VAL A 92 18.08 9.13 5.42
CA VAL A 92 17.35 9.31 4.17
C VAL A 92 18.22 8.90 2.97
N GLY A 93 19.51 9.30 2.95
CA GLY A 93 20.45 8.94 1.88
C GLY A 93 20.66 7.44 1.79
N GLU A 94 20.92 6.76 2.92
CA GLU A 94 21.05 5.28 2.96
C GLU A 94 19.78 4.58 2.48
N MET A 95 18.60 5.12 2.76
CA MET A 95 17.34 4.57 2.27
C MET A 95 17.19 4.74 0.77
N LEU A 96 17.59 5.87 0.20
CA LEU A 96 17.54 6.10 -1.26
C LEU A 96 18.42 5.09 -1.98
N GLU A 97 19.68 4.96 -1.56
CA GLU A 97 20.63 3.97 -2.11
C GLU A 97 20.12 2.54 -1.97
N PHE A 98 19.67 2.17 -0.76
CA PHE A 98 19.15 0.84 -0.48
C PHE A 98 17.94 0.49 -1.36
N PHE A 99 16.93 1.35 -1.41
CA PHE A 99 15.74 1.09 -2.22
C PHE A 99 16.03 1.19 -3.72
N GLY A 100 16.91 2.08 -4.14
CA GLY A 100 17.38 2.19 -5.52
C GLY A 100 17.99 0.86 -5.99
N THR A 101 18.94 0.35 -5.23
CA THR A 101 19.61 -0.94 -5.50
C THR A 101 18.63 -2.11 -5.44
N LEU A 102 17.84 -2.21 -4.36
CA LEU A 102 16.91 -3.33 -4.14
C LEU A 102 15.87 -3.45 -5.25
N THR A 103 15.41 -2.33 -5.79
CA THR A 103 14.31 -2.30 -6.77
C THR A 103 14.77 -1.99 -8.19
N ASN A 104 16.07 -1.85 -8.41
CA ASN A 104 16.67 -1.42 -9.68
C ASN A 104 16.00 -0.14 -10.22
N THR A 105 15.79 0.83 -9.33
CA THR A 105 15.15 2.11 -9.63
C THR A 105 16.18 3.23 -9.44
N ASP A 106 16.21 4.19 -10.36
CA ASP A 106 17.04 5.37 -10.20
C ASP A 106 16.59 6.18 -8.97
N GLU A 107 17.52 6.46 -8.05
CA GLU A 107 17.25 7.24 -6.84
C GLU A 107 16.60 8.59 -7.15
N GLN A 108 16.93 9.18 -8.31
CA GLN A 108 16.35 10.44 -8.77
C GLN A 108 14.83 10.38 -8.95
N GLU A 109 14.25 9.21 -9.27
CA GLU A 109 12.78 9.03 -9.31
C GLU A 109 12.18 9.25 -7.92
N PHE A 110 12.79 8.66 -6.89
CA PHE A 110 12.34 8.83 -5.50
C PHE A 110 12.51 10.26 -5.01
N ILE A 111 13.65 10.87 -5.30
CA ILE A 111 13.94 12.27 -4.95
C ILE A 111 12.91 13.18 -5.60
N THR A 112 12.68 13.04 -6.90
CA THR A 112 11.72 13.87 -7.66
C THR A 112 10.31 13.79 -7.08
N ILE A 113 9.82 12.59 -6.73
CA ILE A 113 8.51 12.43 -6.14
C ILE A 113 8.46 13.03 -4.74
N SER A 114 9.49 12.81 -3.92
CA SER A 114 9.58 13.35 -2.55
C SER A 114 9.56 14.88 -2.55
N GLU A 115 10.33 15.53 -3.42
CA GLU A 115 10.40 16.98 -3.55
C GLU A 115 9.07 17.58 -4.02
N LYS A 116 8.41 16.95 -4.99
CA LYS A 116 7.06 17.37 -5.41
C LYS A 116 6.05 17.29 -4.28
N LEU A 117 6.15 16.27 -3.44
CA LEU A 117 5.36 16.14 -2.22
C LEU A 117 5.76 17.16 -1.13
N GLY A 118 6.80 17.98 -1.37
CA GLY A 118 7.28 19.00 -0.44
C GLY A 118 8.18 18.45 0.66
N LEU A 119 8.97 17.43 0.38
CA LEU A 119 10.08 16.97 1.21
C LEU A 119 11.39 17.43 0.56
N ASP A 120 12.10 18.35 1.19
CA ASP A 120 13.47 18.70 0.78
C ASP A 120 14.40 17.53 1.13
N VAL A 121 14.70 16.73 0.11
CA VAL A 121 15.53 15.53 0.27
C VAL A 121 16.96 15.90 0.57
N GLN A 122 17.51 16.91 -0.14
CA GLN A 122 18.91 17.32 0.01
C GLN A 122 19.22 17.82 1.41
N ALA A 123 18.32 18.61 1.99
CA ALA A 123 18.47 19.13 3.36
C ALA A 123 18.32 18.04 4.44
N ASN A 124 17.89 16.83 4.08
CA ASN A 124 17.62 15.76 5.03
C ASN A 124 18.41 14.46 4.76
N LEU A 125 19.37 14.44 3.81
CA LEU A 125 20.10 13.20 3.44
C LEU A 125 20.73 12.48 4.62
N ASP A 126 21.40 13.20 5.51
CA ASP A 126 22.10 12.65 6.69
C ASP A 126 21.17 12.43 7.89
N LYS A 127 19.91 12.81 7.77
CA LYS A 127 18.97 12.72 8.88
C LYS A 127 18.42 11.29 9.01
N PRO A 128 18.53 10.68 10.21
CA PRO A 128 17.91 9.38 10.45
C PRO A 128 16.39 9.42 10.18
N PHE A 129 15.86 8.41 9.45
CA PHE A 129 14.43 8.30 9.13
C PHE A 129 13.56 8.43 10.38
N MET A 130 13.97 7.82 11.49
CA MET A 130 13.25 7.90 12.76
C MET A 130 13.04 9.34 13.26
N LYS A 131 13.94 10.26 12.93
CA LYS A 131 13.89 11.68 13.34
C LYS A 131 13.12 12.58 12.38
N LEU A 132 12.63 12.07 11.27
CA LEU A 132 11.72 12.80 10.39
C LEU A 132 10.36 12.97 11.06
N SER A 133 9.62 14.03 10.71
CA SER A 133 8.22 14.17 11.10
C SER A 133 7.36 13.07 10.48
N GLY A 134 6.17 12.82 11.02
CA GLY A 134 5.25 11.81 10.46
C GLY A 134 4.94 12.08 8.97
N GLY A 135 4.65 13.31 8.61
CA GLY A 135 4.42 13.70 7.21
C GLY A 135 5.64 13.53 6.31
N MET A 136 6.86 13.86 6.79
CA MET A 136 8.09 13.65 6.03
C MET A 136 8.35 12.16 5.78
N LYS A 137 8.15 11.32 6.80
CA LYS A 137 8.24 9.85 6.67
C LYS A 137 7.26 9.33 5.63
N GLN A 138 6.01 9.79 5.69
CA GLN A 138 4.97 9.38 4.76
C GLN A 138 5.30 9.78 3.32
N LYS A 139 5.76 11.02 3.09
CA LYS A 139 6.20 11.51 1.76
C LYS A 139 7.30 10.63 1.17
N LEU A 140 8.30 10.27 1.96
CA LEU A 140 9.39 9.39 1.54
C LEU A 140 8.92 7.96 1.23
N LEU A 141 8.06 7.37 2.08
CA LEU A 141 7.50 6.03 1.83
C LEU A 141 6.61 5.99 0.58
N VAL A 142 5.82 7.05 0.35
CA VAL A 142 5.03 7.22 -0.88
C VAL A 142 5.95 7.27 -2.10
N SER A 143 7.06 8.02 -2.03
CA SER A 143 7.99 8.12 -3.16
C SER A 143 8.62 6.77 -3.50
N PHE A 144 9.02 5.98 -2.52
CA PHE A 144 9.53 4.61 -2.74
C PHE A 144 8.48 3.68 -3.35
N ALA A 145 7.23 3.77 -2.92
CA ALA A 145 6.17 2.93 -3.46
C ALA A 145 5.83 3.28 -4.91
N LEU A 146 5.76 4.56 -5.25
CA LEU A 146 5.38 5.05 -6.59
C LEU A 146 6.53 5.02 -7.59
N GLY A 147 7.74 5.41 -7.17
CA GLY A 147 8.90 5.57 -8.07
C GLY A 147 9.34 4.28 -8.73
N ARG A 148 9.12 3.14 -8.08
CA ARG A 148 9.43 1.80 -8.64
C ARG A 148 8.41 1.30 -9.67
N LYS A 149 7.31 2.01 -9.92
CA LYS A 149 6.26 1.67 -10.90
C LYS A 149 5.77 0.22 -10.76
N PRO A 150 5.27 -0.20 -9.60
CA PRO A 150 4.91 -1.58 -9.32
C PRO A 150 3.65 -2.02 -10.08
N LYS A 151 3.49 -3.34 -10.29
CA LYS A 151 2.26 -3.95 -10.86
C LYS A 151 1.08 -3.95 -9.87
N ILE A 152 1.39 -3.92 -8.59
CA ILE A 152 0.40 -3.89 -7.50
C ILE A 152 0.78 -2.76 -6.55
N LEU A 153 -0.12 -1.83 -6.30
CA LEU A 153 0.07 -0.74 -5.35
C LEU A 153 -0.91 -0.90 -4.19
N LEU A 154 -0.38 -1.16 -3.01
CA LEU A 154 -1.15 -1.30 -1.77
C LEU A 154 -0.86 -0.10 -0.87
N MET A 155 -1.88 0.64 -0.49
CA MET A 155 -1.74 1.81 0.36
C MET A 155 -2.70 1.74 1.54
N ASP A 156 -2.14 1.75 2.75
CA ASP A 156 -2.93 1.72 3.98
C ASP A 156 -3.00 3.13 4.57
N GLU A 157 -4.13 3.82 4.39
CA GLU A 157 -4.38 5.20 4.82
C GLU A 157 -3.27 6.19 4.37
N PRO A 158 -2.88 6.24 3.09
CA PRO A 158 -1.67 6.93 2.65
C PRO A 158 -1.69 8.45 2.85
N ALA A 159 -2.87 9.04 2.93
CA ALA A 159 -3.06 10.48 3.06
C ALA A 159 -3.16 10.98 4.52
N ALA A 160 -3.25 10.08 5.52
CA ALA A 160 -3.56 10.43 6.90
C ALA A 160 -2.57 11.43 7.54
N ASN A 161 -1.29 11.34 7.20
CA ASN A 161 -0.22 12.18 7.75
C ASN A 161 0.27 13.27 6.79
N LEU A 162 -0.38 13.47 5.66
CA LEU A 162 0.01 14.46 4.66
C LEU A 162 -0.72 15.79 4.89
N ASP A 163 0.01 16.87 4.67
CA ASP A 163 -0.58 18.20 4.56
C ASP A 163 -1.48 18.30 3.31
N PRO A 164 -2.43 19.26 3.26
CA PRO A 164 -3.40 19.34 2.16
C PRO A 164 -2.74 19.44 0.76
N LYS A 165 -1.62 20.15 0.64
CA LYS A 165 -0.90 20.29 -0.64
C LYS A 165 -0.28 18.97 -1.07
N ALA A 166 0.41 18.27 -0.17
CA ALA A 166 1.02 16.97 -0.45
C ALA A 166 -0.06 15.92 -0.80
N ARG A 167 -1.23 15.99 -0.16
CA ARG A 167 -2.37 15.11 -0.45
C ARG A 167 -2.87 15.28 -1.90
N LEU A 168 -3.05 16.53 -2.35
CA LEU A 168 -3.45 16.80 -3.74
C LEU A 168 -2.43 16.26 -4.74
N ILE A 169 -1.14 16.43 -4.45
CA ILE A 169 -0.06 15.92 -5.29
C ILE A 169 -0.05 14.38 -5.32
N LEU A 170 -0.24 13.74 -4.15
CA LEU A 170 -0.38 12.28 -4.11
C LEU A 170 -1.51 11.81 -5.01
N PHE A 171 -2.70 12.40 -4.91
CA PHE A 171 -3.86 12.02 -5.72
C PHE A 171 -3.64 12.25 -7.21
N ASP A 172 -2.95 13.33 -7.61
CA ASP A 172 -2.52 13.55 -9.00
C ASP A 172 -1.60 12.44 -9.51
N TYR A 173 -0.64 11.99 -8.70
CA TYR A 173 0.21 10.84 -9.02
C TYR A 173 -0.60 9.55 -9.17
N LEU A 174 -1.54 9.28 -8.26
CA LEU A 174 -2.38 8.09 -8.30
C LEU A 174 -3.32 8.11 -9.51
N HIS A 175 -3.84 9.28 -9.88
CA HIS A 175 -4.68 9.42 -11.08
C HIS A 175 -3.91 9.08 -12.37
N LYS A 176 -2.63 9.47 -12.43
CA LYS A 176 -1.73 9.20 -13.56
C LYS A 176 -1.01 7.85 -13.47
N PHE A 177 -1.21 7.10 -12.39
CA PHE A 177 -0.57 5.81 -12.18
C PHE A 177 -0.99 4.82 -13.28
N ASP A 178 -0.16 3.81 -13.54
CA ASP A 178 -0.37 2.80 -14.56
C ASP A 178 -1.80 2.22 -14.48
N LYS A 179 -2.51 2.25 -15.61
CA LYS A 179 -3.91 1.81 -15.70
C LYS A 179 -4.05 0.29 -15.67
N ASP A 180 -2.98 -0.44 -15.99
CA ASP A 180 -2.97 -1.90 -15.97
C ASP A 180 -2.56 -2.45 -14.59
N ALA A 181 -2.02 -1.61 -13.71
CA ALA A 181 -1.69 -2.00 -12.34
C ALA A 181 -2.95 -2.15 -11.48
N LEU A 182 -2.92 -3.12 -10.57
CA LEU A 182 -3.89 -3.21 -9.48
C LEU A 182 -3.55 -2.18 -8.40
N MET A 183 -4.50 -1.36 -8.00
CA MET A 183 -4.36 -0.40 -6.91
C MET A 183 -5.40 -0.65 -5.82
N ILE A 184 -4.98 -0.85 -4.58
CA ILE A 184 -5.85 -0.95 -3.40
C ILE A 184 -5.47 0.14 -2.41
N ILE A 185 -6.38 1.06 -2.16
CA ILE A 185 -6.21 2.14 -1.18
C ILE A 185 -7.19 1.93 -0.05
N SER A 186 -6.69 1.69 1.17
CA SER A 186 -7.58 1.75 2.33
C SER A 186 -7.83 3.21 2.72
N SER A 187 -9.08 3.53 3.03
CA SER A 187 -9.47 4.82 3.57
C SER A 187 -10.70 4.68 4.46
N HIS A 188 -10.80 5.53 5.45
CA HIS A 188 -12.04 5.73 6.20
C HIS A 188 -12.92 6.85 5.62
N ARG A 189 -12.45 7.53 4.57
CA ARG A 189 -13.10 8.66 3.90
C ARG A 189 -13.23 8.38 2.41
N ILE A 190 -14.41 7.99 1.98
CA ILE A 190 -14.71 7.67 0.58
C ILE A 190 -14.55 8.89 -0.32
N ASP A 191 -15.02 10.05 0.14
CA ASP A 191 -14.99 11.34 -0.54
C ASP A 191 -13.58 11.75 -1.01
N GLU A 192 -12.53 11.28 -0.33
CA GLU A 192 -11.15 11.58 -0.72
C GLU A 192 -10.64 10.77 -1.92
N VAL A 193 -11.18 9.58 -2.14
CA VAL A 193 -10.68 8.62 -3.14
C VAL A 193 -11.67 8.31 -4.26
N GLU A 194 -12.90 8.79 -4.19
CA GLU A 194 -13.99 8.49 -5.14
C GLU A 194 -13.59 8.75 -6.61
N GLY A 195 -12.90 9.84 -6.90
CA GLY A 195 -12.43 10.18 -8.25
C GLY A 195 -11.22 9.37 -8.75
N LEU A 196 -10.63 8.52 -7.90
CA LEU A 196 -9.42 7.74 -8.20
C LEU A 196 -9.70 6.26 -8.47
N VAL A 197 -10.88 5.78 -8.09
CA VAL A 197 -11.20 4.36 -8.03
C VAL A 197 -12.32 4.00 -9.01
N ASN A 198 -12.34 2.74 -9.45
CA ASN A 198 -13.38 2.18 -10.30
C ASN A 198 -14.14 1.04 -9.59
N ARG A 199 -13.76 0.71 -8.33
CA ARG A 199 -14.42 -0.32 -7.53
C ARG A 199 -14.36 0.06 -6.06
N LEU A 200 -15.46 -0.11 -5.34
CA LEU A 200 -15.58 0.14 -3.92
C LEU A 200 -15.83 -1.19 -3.20
N ILE A 201 -14.97 -1.50 -2.24
CA ILE A 201 -15.11 -2.67 -1.37
C ILE A 201 -15.23 -2.16 0.07
N GLU A 202 -16.35 -2.46 0.72
CA GLU A 202 -16.55 -2.13 2.13
C GLU A 202 -16.39 -3.38 2.99
N MET A 203 -15.55 -3.24 4.01
CA MET A 203 -15.34 -4.28 5.03
C MET A 203 -15.99 -3.88 6.34
N ASP A 204 -16.65 -4.86 6.98
CA ASP A 204 -17.10 -4.76 8.34
C ASP A 204 -16.89 -6.11 9.07
N MET A 205 -16.42 -6.05 10.32
CA MET A 205 -16.15 -7.22 11.16
C MET A 205 -15.45 -8.37 10.42
N GLY A 206 -14.43 -8.06 9.61
CA GLY A 206 -13.62 -9.06 8.91
C GLY A 206 -14.26 -9.66 7.66
N LYS A 207 -15.37 -9.13 7.19
CA LYS A 207 -16.10 -9.57 5.99
C LYS A 207 -16.23 -8.44 4.99
N ILE A 208 -16.33 -8.78 3.72
CA ILE A 208 -16.74 -7.84 2.66
C ILE A 208 -18.26 -7.80 2.68
N ILE A 209 -18.84 -6.61 2.92
CA ILE A 209 -20.28 -6.38 2.97
C ILE A 209 -20.82 -5.65 1.75
N ILE A 210 -19.96 -4.87 1.08
CA ILE A 210 -20.27 -4.22 -0.20
C ILE A 210 -19.09 -4.44 -1.16
N ASP A 211 -19.43 -4.73 -2.39
CA ASP A 211 -18.49 -4.82 -3.51
C ASP A 211 -19.21 -4.34 -4.75
N LYS A 212 -18.82 -3.18 -5.28
CA LYS A 212 -19.49 -2.55 -6.42
C LYS A 212 -18.53 -1.75 -7.30
N GLU A 213 -18.79 -1.73 -8.59
CA GLU A 213 -18.19 -0.78 -9.53
C GLU A 213 -18.70 0.64 -9.27
N VAL A 214 -17.85 1.65 -9.49
CA VAL A 214 -18.13 3.08 -9.27
C VAL A 214 -17.62 3.92 -10.44
#